data_d427346dacb78083e6bfe42940b2782b
#
_entry.id   d427346dacb78083e6bfe42940b2782b
#
_cell.length_a   1.000
_cell.length_b   1.000
_cell.length_c   1.000
_cell.angle_alpha   90.00
_cell.angle_beta   90.00
_cell.angle_gamma   90.00
#
_symmetry.space_group_name_H-M   'P 1'
#
loop_
_entity.id
_entity.type
_entity.pdbx_description
1 polymer ?
#
loop_
_entity_poly.entity_id
_entity_poly.type
_entity_poly.pdbx_seq_one_letter_code
_entity_poly.pdbx_strand_id
1 'polypeptide(L)'
;VNVARHEVSYQGELKELTRKEFELLEYLLENKGLVMSRNQILCHVWGYDFDGETRTVDVHVRTLRQKLGEAGNLIETVRGVGYRIGDHL
;
A
#
# COMPACT_ATOMS: atom_id res chain seq x y z
N VAL A 1 -13.52 -0.79 -1.21
CA VAL A 1 -12.50 -0.96 -2.26
C VAL A 1 -13.18 -1.49 -3.52
N ASN A 2 -12.99 -0.80 -4.63
CA ASN A 2 -13.54 -1.22 -5.91
C ASN A 2 -12.40 -1.71 -6.82
N VAL A 3 -12.26 -3.02 -6.92
CA VAL A 3 -11.15 -3.64 -7.68
C VAL A 3 -11.20 -3.28 -9.16
N ALA A 4 -12.39 -3.25 -9.74
CA ALA A 4 -12.54 -2.98 -11.18
C ALA A 4 -12.10 -1.58 -11.57
N ARG A 5 -12.24 -0.61 -10.68
CA ARG A 5 -11.89 0.78 -10.94
C ARG A 5 -10.65 1.26 -10.21
N HIS A 6 -10.03 0.40 -9.42
CA HIS A 6 -8.91 0.78 -8.56
C HIS A 6 -9.25 1.97 -7.66
N GLU A 7 -10.44 1.94 -7.10
CA GLU A 7 -10.94 3.00 -6.25
C GLU A 7 -11.10 2.52 -4.81
N VAL A 8 -10.87 3.44 -3.88
CA VAL A 8 -11.03 3.20 -2.45
C VAL A 8 -11.91 4.30 -1.89
N SER A 9 -12.87 3.97 -1.05
CA SER A 9 -13.64 4.98 -0.35
C SER A 9 -13.35 4.91 1.15
N TYR A 10 -13.32 6.08 1.77
CA TYR A 10 -13.08 6.22 3.20
C TYR A 10 -13.96 7.34 3.71
N GLN A 11 -14.83 7.03 4.67
CA GLN A 11 -15.76 8.01 5.25
C GLN A 11 -16.57 8.75 4.17
N GLY A 12 -16.99 8.03 3.14
CA GLY A 12 -17.79 8.61 2.07
C GLY A 12 -17.02 9.32 0.97
N GLU A 13 -15.71 9.47 1.13
CA GLU A 13 -14.85 10.08 0.12
C GLU A 13 -14.25 9.02 -0.80
N LEU A 14 -14.40 9.22 -2.09
CA LEU A 14 -13.84 8.33 -3.10
C LEU A 14 -12.41 8.77 -3.44
N LYS A 15 -11.49 7.84 -3.39
CA LYS A 15 -10.09 8.10 -3.71
C LYS A 15 -9.71 7.30 -4.95
N GLU A 16 -9.11 7.97 -5.93
CA GLU A 16 -8.61 7.30 -7.13
C GLU A 16 -7.12 7.03 -6.97
N LEU A 17 -6.73 5.80 -7.25
CA LEU A 17 -5.34 5.37 -7.11
C LEU A 17 -4.82 4.86 -8.44
N THR A 18 -3.50 4.96 -8.65
CA THR A 18 -2.88 4.29 -9.78
C THR A 18 -2.96 2.78 -9.53
N ARG A 19 -2.76 2.01 -10.61
CA ARG A 19 -2.80 0.56 -10.50
C ARG A 19 -1.83 0.03 -9.43
N LYS A 20 -0.60 0.55 -9.44
CA LYS A 20 0.41 0.08 -8.47
C LYS A 20 0.08 0.50 -7.05
N GLU A 21 -0.45 1.69 -6.87
CA GLU A 21 -0.91 2.14 -5.55
C GLU A 21 -2.04 1.28 -5.03
N PHE A 22 -2.98 0.94 -5.90
CA PHE A 22 -4.10 0.08 -5.53
C PHE A 22 -3.63 -1.33 -5.17
N GLU A 23 -2.76 -1.91 -5.99
CA GLU A 23 -2.22 -3.25 -5.72
C GLU A 23 -1.44 -3.28 -4.40
N LEU A 24 -0.69 -2.23 -4.12
CA LEU A 24 0.06 -2.10 -2.87
C LEU A 24 -0.90 -2.08 -1.67
N LEU A 25 -1.93 -1.25 -1.74
CA LEU A 25 -2.91 -1.15 -0.68
C LEU A 25 -3.64 -2.48 -0.49
N GLU A 26 -4.07 -3.11 -1.58
CA GLU A 26 -4.76 -4.39 -1.54
C GLU A 26 -3.91 -5.47 -0.86
N TYR A 27 -2.62 -5.51 -1.21
CA TYR A 27 -1.70 -6.47 -0.62
C TYR A 27 -1.57 -6.27 0.90
N LEU A 28 -1.44 -5.03 1.33
CA LEU A 28 -1.34 -4.72 2.75
C LEU A 28 -2.64 -5.05 3.49
N LEU A 29 -3.79 -4.79 2.86
CA LEU A 29 -5.08 -5.12 3.46
C LEU A 29 -5.31 -6.62 3.59
N GLU A 30 -4.89 -7.39 2.59
CA GLU A 30 -5.00 -8.85 2.63
C GLU A 30 -4.15 -9.44 3.76
N ASN A 31 -3.10 -8.73 4.16
CA ASN A 31 -2.18 -9.15 5.21
C ASN A 31 -2.27 -8.24 6.43
N LYS A 32 -3.45 -7.71 6.67
CA LYS A 32 -3.71 -6.78 7.76
C LYS A 32 -3.17 -7.30 9.09
N GLY A 33 -2.45 -6.44 9.79
CA GLY A 33 -1.80 -6.79 11.05
C GLY A 33 -0.41 -7.39 10.91
N LEU A 34 -0.04 -7.80 9.69
CA LEU A 34 1.27 -8.39 9.44
C LEU A 34 2.21 -7.39 8.80
N VAL A 35 3.46 -7.41 9.20
CA VAL A 35 4.48 -6.55 8.61
C VAL A 35 4.96 -7.19 7.31
N MET A 36 4.81 -6.44 6.21
CA MET A 36 5.31 -6.88 4.92
C MET A 36 6.63 -6.15 4.64
N SER A 37 7.68 -6.92 4.35
CA SER A 37 8.96 -6.32 4.03
C SER A 37 8.90 -5.60 2.69
N ARG A 38 9.81 -4.65 2.47
CA ARG A 38 9.89 -3.93 1.19
C ARG A 38 10.09 -4.91 0.03
N ASN A 39 10.92 -5.93 0.23
CA ASN A 39 11.16 -6.94 -0.81
C ASN A 39 9.92 -7.75 -1.10
N GLN A 40 9.16 -8.15 -0.08
CA GLN A 40 7.90 -8.87 -0.27
C GLN A 40 6.91 -8.04 -1.07
N ILE A 41 6.77 -6.77 -0.72
CA ILE A 41 5.87 -5.86 -1.42
C ILE A 41 6.33 -5.68 -2.86
N LEU A 42 7.62 -5.45 -3.05
CA LEU A 42 8.19 -5.25 -4.39
C LEU A 42 7.93 -6.46 -5.28
N CYS A 43 8.19 -7.66 -4.78
CA CYS A 43 7.99 -8.88 -5.53
C CYS A 43 6.52 -9.12 -5.85
N HIS A 44 5.63 -8.85 -4.90
CA HIS A 44 4.21 -9.09 -5.10
C HIS A 44 3.57 -8.11 -6.07
N VAL A 45 3.91 -6.83 -5.94
CA VAL A 45 3.28 -5.76 -6.71
C VAL A 45 3.96 -5.54 -8.06
N TRP A 46 5.28 -5.58 -8.09
CA TRP A 46 6.06 -5.35 -9.32
C TRP A 46 6.55 -6.62 -10.00
N GLY A 47 6.64 -7.72 -9.26
CA GLY A 47 7.07 -9.00 -9.80
C GLY A 47 8.53 -9.31 -9.50
N TYR A 48 8.86 -10.60 -9.57
CA TYR A 48 10.21 -11.06 -9.24
C TYR A 48 11.27 -10.61 -10.23
N ASP A 49 10.86 -10.28 -11.45
CA ASP A 49 11.79 -9.85 -12.51
C ASP A 49 12.09 -8.35 -12.46
N PHE A 50 11.49 -7.65 -11.51
CA PHE A 50 11.68 -6.21 -11.42
C PHE A 50 13.08 -5.88 -10.89
N ASP A 51 13.83 -5.10 -11.64
CA ASP A 51 15.20 -4.70 -11.30
C ASP A 51 15.29 -3.44 -10.44
N GLY A 52 14.15 -2.86 -10.10
CA GLY A 52 14.14 -1.62 -9.33
C GLY A 52 14.54 -1.80 -7.88
N GLU A 53 14.86 -0.70 -7.23
CA GLU A 53 15.22 -0.68 -5.83
C GLU A 53 13.99 -0.70 -4.94
N THR A 54 14.15 -1.14 -3.69
CA THR A 54 13.08 -1.12 -2.70
C THR A 54 12.57 0.28 -2.41
N ARG A 55 13.36 1.31 -2.74
CA ARG A 55 12.93 2.71 -2.69
C ARG A 55 11.63 2.94 -3.47
N THR A 56 11.41 2.18 -4.54
CA THR A 56 10.18 2.27 -5.32
C THR A 56 8.95 2.06 -4.44
N VAL A 57 9.03 1.13 -3.51
CA VAL A 57 7.95 0.87 -2.54
C VAL A 57 7.73 2.11 -1.68
N ASP A 58 8.81 2.70 -1.17
CA ASP A 58 8.72 3.87 -0.28
C ASP A 58 8.04 5.05 -0.98
N VAL A 59 8.39 5.30 -2.23
CA VAL A 59 7.80 6.38 -3.02
C VAL A 59 6.29 6.14 -3.20
N HIS A 60 5.90 4.93 -3.54
CA HIS A 60 4.50 4.59 -3.75
C HIS A 60 3.69 4.65 -2.46
N VAL A 61 4.29 4.24 -1.33
CA VAL A 61 3.63 4.36 -0.03
C VAL A 61 3.41 5.83 0.30
N ARG A 62 4.38 6.68 0.02
CA ARG A 62 4.28 8.11 0.29
C ARG A 62 3.12 8.74 -0.50
N THR A 63 3.06 8.46 -1.81
CA THR A 63 1.99 9.02 -2.64
C THR A 63 0.64 8.43 -2.25
N LEU A 64 0.59 7.15 -1.93
CA LEU A 64 -0.64 6.49 -1.48
C LEU A 64 -1.16 7.14 -0.20
N ARG A 65 -0.28 7.38 0.77
CA ARG A 65 -0.68 8.05 2.01
C ARG A 65 -1.25 9.44 1.75
N GLN A 66 -0.63 10.19 0.85
CA GLN A 66 -1.10 11.53 0.49
C GLN A 66 -2.49 11.49 -0.12
N LYS A 67 -2.73 10.54 -1.02
CA LYS A 67 -4.02 10.40 -1.68
C LYS A 67 -5.11 9.95 -0.73
N LEU A 68 -4.78 9.10 0.23
CA LEU A 68 -5.74 8.60 1.21
C LEU A 68 -6.08 9.63 2.30
N GLY A 69 -5.24 10.65 2.45
CA GLY A 69 -5.47 11.65 3.49
C GLY A 69 -5.39 11.03 4.88
N GLU A 70 -6.44 11.21 5.70
CA GLU A 70 -6.47 10.65 7.05
C GLU A 70 -6.34 9.13 7.06
N ALA A 71 -6.91 8.46 6.06
CA ALA A 71 -6.81 7.01 5.95
C ALA A 71 -5.37 6.54 5.74
N GLY A 72 -4.50 7.40 5.22
CA GLY A 72 -3.09 7.08 5.05
C GLY A 72 -2.37 6.78 6.35
N ASN A 73 -2.90 7.27 7.48
CA ASN A 73 -2.32 7.00 8.79
C ASN A 73 -2.47 5.54 9.21
N LEU A 74 -3.34 4.78 8.53
CA LEU A 74 -3.52 3.35 8.79
C LEU A 74 -2.35 2.53 8.28
N ILE A 75 -1.59 3.09 7.34
CA ILE A 75 -0.38 2.44 6.84
C ILE A 75 0.78 2.85 7.74
N GLU A 76 1.26 1.90 8.52
CA GLU A 76 2.33 2.12 9.47
C GLU A 76 3.68 1.77 8.87
N THR A 77 4.70 2.58 9.16
CA THR A 77 6.06 2.29 8.78
C THR A 77 6.72 1.51 9.90
N VAL A 78 7.24 0.32 9.59
CA VAL A 78 8.02 -0.47 10.54
C VAL A 78 9.48 -0.28 10.17
N ARG A 79 10.17 0.54 10.91
CA ARG A 79 11.54 0.95 10.62
C ARG A 79 12.46 -0.23 10.39
N GLY A 80 13.19 -0.17 9.27
CA GLY A 80 14.16 -1.21 8.93
C GLY A 80 13.56 -2.50 8.41
N VAL A 81 12.22 -2.61 8.37
CA VAL A 81 11.55 -3.83 7.90
C VAL A 81 10.65 -3.55 6.71
N GLY A 82 9.61 -2.76 6.89
CA GLY A 82 8.66 -2.49 5.82
C GLY A 82 7.43 -1.75 6.30
N TYR A 83 6.27 -2.24 5.88
CA TYR A 83 5.01 -1.54 6.13
C TYR A 83 3.94 -2.51 6.60
N ARG A 84 2.94 -1.97 7.30
CA ARG A 84 1.85 -2.75 7.85
C ARG A 84 0.60 -1.89 7.92
N ILE A 85 -0.55 -2.52 7.73
CA ILE A 85 -1.83 -1.88 8.08
C ILE A 85 -2.24 -2.46 9.43
N GLY A 86 -2.54 -1.58 10.38
CA GLY A 86 -2.94 -2.00 11.71
C GLY A 86 -4.24 -2.79 11.70
N ASP A 87 -4.39 -3.70 12.62
CA ASP A 87 -5.55 -4.57 12.70
C ASP A 87 -6.67 -4.04 13.58
N HIS A 88 -6.53 -2.81 14.05
CA HIS A 88 -7.53 -2.15 14.89
C HIS A 88 -8.55 -1.33 14.10
N LEU A 89 -8.68 -1.62 12.82
CA LEU A 89 -9.60 -0.90 11.94
C LEU A 89 -11.05 -1.30 12.17
#